data_2cecb71f028b2dbca3ff4bb30599611a
#
_entry.id   2cecb71f028b2dbca3ff4bb30599611a
#
_cell.length_a   1.000
_cell.length_b   1.000
_cell.length_c   1.000
_cell.angle_alpha   90.00
_cell.angle_beta   90.00
_cell.angle_gamma   90.00
#
_symmetry.space_group_name_H-M   'P 1'
#
loop_
_entity.id
_entity.type
_entity.pdbx_description
1 polymer ?
#
loop_
_entity_poly.entity_id
_entity_poly.type
_entity_poly.pdbx_seq_one_letter_code
_entity_poly.pdbx_strand_id
1 'polypeptide(L)'
;MKNIILGGFILLSSYLTTAQGPPITADKPIMLGGKSFTTKTLIEYRQTERGSVLYAPVMLHYLPTANSLVALHVPFTIYDLQDQSGNGLADLKIMGKYQFYRKDGTGKTWRMVAKTLQTLPTGKEIDVMDISTGKYAGYYGIVSGIETLKYGISTEVGYNWMPDGTLDEMRAKLGFGLPLLKPQYPNKQLNLYFEYSSHWLHERDWYQLLYAQGIQYARKNITFDLAVQLPLVQEIDDNRALNYSVFLGTRYTF
;
A
#
# COMPACT_ATOMS: atom_id res chain seq x y z
N MET A 1 -19.87 63.21 -6.69
CA MET A 1 -19.89 61.96 -7.45
C MET A 1 -18.98 61.00 -6.70
N LYS A 2 -19.56 60.08 -5.96
CA LYS A 2 -18.83 59.07 -5.14
C LYS A 2 -18.73 57.79 -5.91
N ASN A 3 -17.50 57.37 -6.27
CA ASN A 3 -17.23 56.08 -6.89
C ASN A 3 -17.19 55.02 -5.79
N ILE A 4 -18.18 54.14 -5.78
CA ILE A 4 -18.21 52.96 -4.94
C ILE A 4 -17.44 51.87 -5.72
N ILE A 5 -16.23 51.55 -5.24
CA ILE A 5 -15.47 50.41 -5.71
C ILE A 5 -16.04 49.19 -4.98
N LEU A 6 -16.83 48.40 -5.70
CA LEU A 6 -17.34 47.11 -5.22
C LEU A 6 -16.23 46.07 -5.37
N GLY A 7 -15.44 45.89 -4.31
CA GLY A 7 -14.44 44.85 -4.25
C GLY A 7 -15.11 43.47 -4.14
N GLY A 8 -15.20 42.78 -5.27
CA GLY A 8 -15.64 41.39 -5.31
C GLY A 8 -14.66 40.49 -4.55
N PHE A 9 -15.02 40.08 -3.35
CA PHE A 9 -14.37 39.02 -2.62
C PHE A 9 -14.67 37.69 -3.34
N ILE A 10 -13.81 37.29 -4.28
CA ILE A 10 -13.85 35.94 -4.81
C ILE A 10 -13.39 35.02 -3.70
N LEU A 11 -14.32 34.50 -2.95
CA LEU A 11 -14.11 33.33 -2.10
C LEU A 11 -13.74 32.14 -3.03
N LEU A 12 -12.46 31.96 -3.26
CA LEU A 12 -11.90 30.69 -3.73
C LEU A 12 -12.22 29.67 -2.66
N SER A 13 -13.42 29.10 -2.71
CA SER A 13 -13.73 27.86 -2.05
C SER A 13 -12.84 26.79 -2.70
N SER A 14 -11.67 26.59 -2.11
CA SER A 14 -10.87 25.39 -2.35
C SER A 14 -11.76 24.21 -1.93
N TYR A 15 -12.42 23.61 -2.90
CA TYR A 15 -13.01 22.31 -2.74
C TYR A 15 -11.85 21.36 -2.45
N LEU A 16 -11.59 21.12 -1.17
CA LEU A 16 -10.75 20.03 -0.70
C LEU A 16 -11.44 18.75 -1.17
N THR A 17 -11.09 18.31 -2.37
CA THR A 17 -11.47 16.99 -2.86
C THR A 17 -10.82 15.98 -1.94
N THR A 18 -11.59 15.47 -0.98
CA THR A 18 -11.15 14.39 -0.12
C THR A 18 -11.05 13.14 -1.00
N ALA A 19 -9.86 12.88 -1.51
CA ALA A 19 -9.56 11.63 -2.19
C ALA A 19 -9.74 10.48 -1.19
N GLN A 20 -10.28 9.36 -1.67
CA GLN A 20 -10.31 8.12 -0.88
C GLN A 20 -8.89 7.81 -0.38
N GLY A 21 -8.78 7.24 0.80
CA GLY A 21 -7.51 6.74 1.31
C GLY A 21 -6.94 5.66 0.37
N PRO A 22 -5.64 5.34 0.43
CA PRO A 22 -5.07 4.22 -0.33
C PRO A 22 -5.74 2.90 0.08
N PRO A 23 -5.81 1.91 -0.82
CA PRO A 23 -6.15 0.54 -0.49
C PRO A 23 -5.28 0.03 0.67
N ILE A 24 -5.67 -1.07 1.30
CA ILE A 24 -5.02 -1.57 2.51
C ILE A 24 -3.80 -2.41 2.12
N THR A 25 -3.97 -3.40 1.24
CA THR A 25 -2.93 -4.32 0.75
C THR A 25 -2.40 -3.96 -0.63
N ALA A 26 -3.20 -3.31 -1.48
CA ALA A 26 -2.77 -2.75 -2.76
C ALA A 26 -2.18 -1.34 -2.60
N ASP A 27 -1.65 -0.79 -3.67
CA ASP A 27 -1.08 0.55 -3.67
C ASP A 27 -1.93 1.55 -4.47
N LYS A 28 -1.65 2.84 -4.28
CA LYS A 28 -2.38 3.94 -4.90
C LYS A 28 -1.41 4.98 -5.46
N PRO A 29 -1.69 5.55 -6.66
CA PRO A 29 -0.81 6.54 -7.26
C PRO A 29 -1.00 7.96 -6.70
N ILE A 30 -1.84 8.16 -5.67
CA ILE A 30 -2.10 9.50 -5.14
C ILE A 30 -1.02 9.91 -4.14
N MET A 31 -0.43 11.08 -4.37
CA MET A 31 0.51 11.74 -3.49
C MET A 31 -0.21 12.81 -2.65
N LEU A 32 0.16 12.95 -1.39
CA LEU A 32 -0.50 13.88 -0.44
C LEU A 32 -0.07 15.34 -0.57
N GLY A 33 0.81 15.66 -1.52
CA GLY A 33 1.36 17.00 -1.71
C GLY A 33 2.83 17.08 -1.31
N GLY A 34 3.52 18.15 -1.72
CA GLY A 34 4.94 18.34 -1.44
C GLY A 34 5.23 18.81 -0.01
N LYS A 35 6.42 18.48 0.50
CA LYS A 35 6.91 18.82 1.86
C LYS A 35 6.03 18.25 2.98
N SER A 36 5.38 17.11 2.74
CA SER A 36 4.58 16.42 3.74
C SER A 36 5.29 15.18 4.28
N PHE A 37 4.95 14.81 5.49
CA PHE A 37 5.49 13.63 6.16
C PHE A 37 4.34 12.78 6.68
N THR A 38 4.47 11.45 6.55
CA THR A 38 3.45 10.52 7.01
C THR A 38 4.13 9.33 7.67
N THR A 39 3.62 8.92 8.82
CA THR A 39 3.95 7.63 9.42
C THR A 39 2.80 6.66 9.17
N LYS A 40 3.13 5.42 8.84
CA LYS A 40 2.17 4.33 8.66
C LYS A 40 2.72 3.07 9.33
N THR A 41 1.86 2.31 9.96
CA THR A 41 2.09 0.91 10.27
C THR A 41 0.96 0.07 9.69
N LEU A 42 1.27 -1.14 9.25
CA LEU A 42 0.30 -2.12 8.78
C LEU A 42 0.74 -3.48 9.32
N ILE A 43 0.23 -3.80 10.50
CA ILE A 43 0.48 -5.07 11.16
C ILE A 43 -0.27 -6.16 10.41
N GLU A 44 0.43 -7.20 10.00
CA GLU A 44 -0.13 -8.38 9.37
C GLU A 44 0.09 -9.58 10.28
N TYR A 45 -0.98 -10.23 10.72
CA TYR A 45 -0.95 -11.57 11.25
C TYR A 45 -1.23 -12.53 10.12
N ARG A 46 -0.28 -13.39 9.81
CA ARG A 46 -0.34 -14.38 8.74
C ARG A 46 -0.36 -15.78 9.33
N GLN A 47 -1.37 -16.55 8.97
CA GLN A 47 -1.44 -17.99 9.24
C GLN A 47 -1.10 -18.75 7.97
N THR A 48 -0.11 -19.59 8.05
CA THR A 48 0.32 -20.51 6.98
C THR A 48 0.12 -21.96 7.44
N GLU A 49 0.33 -22.93 6.57
CA GLU A 49 0.29 -24.34 6.94
C GLU A 49 1.43 -24.73 7.90
N ARG A 50 2.54 -23.99 7.87
CA ARG A 50 3.71 -24.24 8.73
C ARG A 50 3.67 -23.50 10.08
N GLY A 51 2.70 -22.63 10.31
CA GLY A 51 2.62 -21.86 11.53
C GLY A 51 2.16 -20.42 11.32
N SER A 52 2.54 -19.52 12.21
CA SER A 52 2.08 -18.13 12.17
C SER A 52 3.24 -17.13 12.15
N VAL A 53 2.98 -15.99 11.52
CA VAL A 53 3.91 -14.86 11.50
C VAL A 53 3.15 -13.57 11.77
N LEU A 54 3.65 -12.78 12.70
CA LEU A 54 3.26 -11.39 12.90
C LEU A 54 4.33 -10.49 12.27
N TYR A 55 3.95 -9.72 11.27
CA TYR A 55 4.80 -8.76 10.57
C TYR A 55 4.31 -7.33 10.84
N ALA A 56 5.14 -6.51 11.44
CA ALA A 56 4.77 -5.17 11.92
C ALA A 56 5.75 -4.09 11.42
N PRO A 57 5.62 -3.61 10.17
CA PRO A 57 6.48 -2.56 9.65
C PRO A 57 6.07 -1.18 10.18
N VAL A 58 7.04 -0.40 10.61
CA VAL A 58 6.93 1.05 10.77
C VAL A 58 7.44 1.69 9.49
N MET A 59 6.61 2.47 8.83
CA MET A 59 6.90 3.11 7.55
C MET A 59 6.94 4.62 7.72
N LEU A 60 8.03 5.23 7.31
CA LEU A 60 8.26 6.67 7.34
C LEU A 60 8.27 7.18 5.90
N HIS A 61 7.26 7.95 5.53
CA HIS A 61 7.08 8.49 4.18
C HIS A 61 7.39 9.98 4.18
N TYR A 62 8.24 10.41 3.28
CA TYR A 62 8.52 11.82 3.01
C TYR A 62 8.23 12.13 1.53
N LEU A 63 7.49 13.20 1.29
CA LEU A 63 7.17 13.69 -0.04
C LEU A 63 7.97 14.98 -0.31
N PRO A 64 9.17 14.91 -0.88
CA PRO A 64 9.96 16.09 -1.18
C PRO A 64 9.25 17.05 -2.14
N THR A 65 8.48 16.51 -3.07
CA THR A 65 7.67 17.27 -4.03
C THR A 65 6.24 16.71 -4.11
N ALA A 66 5.36 17.39 -4.83
CA ALA A 66 4.01 16.89 -5.09
C ALA A 66 3.98 15.62 -5.97
N ASN A 67 5.08 15.30 -6.65
CA ASN A 67 5.18 14.19 -7.59
C ASN A 67 6.15 13.09 -7.15
N SER A 68 6.81 13.23 -6.01
CA SER A 68 7.79 12.25 -5.55
C SER A 68 7.59 11.88 -4.09
N LEU A 69 7.86 10.62 -3.78
CA LEU A 69 7.82 10.06 -2.43
C LEU A 69 9.04 9.17 -2.23
N VAL A 70 9.65 9.29 -1.07
CA VAL A 70 10.66 8.35 -0.55
C VAL A 70 10.16 7.83 0.78
N ALA A 71 10.34 6.53 1.03
CA ALA A 71 9.96 5.94 2.30
C ALA A 71 10.99 4.93 2.79
N LEU A 72 11.11 4.86 4.12
CA LEU A 72 11.85 3.84 4.83
C LEU A 72 10.86 2.94 5.56
N HIS A 73 10.97 1.63 5.39
CA HIS A 73 10.21 0.62 6.12
C HIS A 73 11.16 -0.13 7.04
N VAL A 74 10.83 -0.12 8.33
CA VAL A 74 11.55 -0.82 9.39
C VAL A 74 10.61 -1.88 9.96
N PRO A 75 10.67 -3.13 9.45
CA PRO A 75 9.74 -4.16 9.88
C PRO A 75 10.29 -4.91 11.09
N PHE A 76 9.39 -5.22 12.02
CA PHE A 76 9.60 -6.15 13.12
C PHE A 76 8.75 -7.40 12.89
N THR A 77 9.26 -8.58 13.22
CA THR A 77 8.55 -9.84 13.08
C THR A 77 8.58 -10.67 14.37
N ILE A 78 7.50 -11.42 14.59
CA ILE A 78 7.42 -12.53 15.52
C ILE A 78 6.93 -13.72 14.71
N TYR A 79 7.59 -14.85 14.79
CA TYR A 79 7.22 -16.02 14.01
C TYR A 79 7.31 -17.29 14.87
N ASP A 80 6.37 -18.19 14.62
CA ASP A 80 6.30 -19.52 15.21
C ASP A 80 5.92 -20.50 14.11
N LEU A 81 6.93 -21.13 13.52
CA LEU A 81 6.85 -22.07 12.42
C LEU A 81 7.31 -23.45 12.89
N GLN A 82 6.93 -24.51 12.17
CA GLN A 82 7.24 -25.89 12.54
C GLN A 82 8.71 -26.12 12.87
N ASP A 83 9.61 -25.50 12.09
CA ASP A 83 11.07 -25.75 12.18
C ASP A 83 11.82 -24.58 12.82
N GLN A 84 11.19 -23.43 13.04
CA GLN A 84 11.84 -22.25 13.60
C GLN A 84 10.86 -21.32 14.30
N SER A 85 11.28 -20.78 15.42
CA SER A 85 10.55 -19.73 16.13
C SER A 85 11.47 -18.60 16.54
N GLY A 86 10.94 -17.40 16.69
CA GLY A 86 11.74 -16.28 17.13
C GLY A 86 11.08 -14.92 16.88
N ASN A 87 11.89 -13.89 17.11
CA ASN A 87 11.51 -12.50 16.84
C ASN A 87 12.72 -11.67 16.45
N GLY A 88 12.49 -10.51 15.85
CA GLY A 88 13.54 -9.56 15.51
C GLY A 88 13.17 -8.63 14.38
N LEU A 89 14.15 -7.84 13.95
CA LEU A 89 14.01 -7.02 12.75
C LEU A 89 14.07 -7.91 11.50
N ALA A 90 13.17 -7.66 10.57
CA ALA A 90 13.23 -8.19 9.21
C ALA A 90 14.04 -7.26 8.30
N ASP A 91 14.11 -7.61 7.03
CA ASP A 91 14.85 -6.84 6.04
C ASP A 91 14.29 -5.42 5.90
N LEU A 92 15.17 -4.42 6.04
CA LEU A 92 14.83 -3.02 5.79
C LEU A 92 14.44 -2.83 4.32
N LYS A 93 13.42 -1.96 4.08
CA LYS A 93 13.01 -1.67 2.72
C LYS A 93 13.00 -0.15 2.47
N ILE A 94 13.53 0.26 1.32
CA ILE A 94 13.51 1.65 0.85
C ILE A 94 12.60 1.73 -0.35
N MET A 95 11.59 2.59 -0.31
CA MET A 95 10.63 2.77 -1.40
C MET A 95 10.81 4.15 -2.04
N GLY A 96 10.75 4.18 -3.36
CA GLY A 96 10.66 5.39 -4.16
C GLY A 96 9.41 5.36 -5.04
N LYS A 97 8.73 6.51 -5.18
CA LYS A 97 7.66 6.71 -6.15
C LYS A 97 7.83 8.02 -6.88
N TYR A 98 7.52 8.01 -8.18
CA TYR A 98 7.51 9.20 -9.02
C TYR A 98 6.25 9.23 -9.89
N GLN A 99 5.43 10.28 -9.72
CA GLN A 99 4.22 10.50 -10.51
C GLN A 99 4.61 11.13 -11.85
N PHE A 100 4.48 10.37 -12.91
CA PHE A 100 4.80 10.81 -14.27
C PHE A 100 3.56 11.17 -15.10
N TYR A 101 2.37 10.80 -14.64
CA TYR A 101 1.12 11.14 -15.32
C TYR A 101 0.05 11.58 -14.31
N ARG A 102 -0.67 12.64 -14.68
CA ARG A 102 -1.81 13.17 -13.94
C ARG A 102 -2.80 13.82 -14.88
N LYS A 103 -4.07 13.41 -14.78
CA LYS A 103 -5.18 14.04 -15.49
C LYS A 103 -6.33 14.24 -14.51
N ASP A 104 -6.60 15.49 -14.17
CA ASP A 104 -7.69 15.87 -13.29
C ASP A 104 -8.91 16.33 -14.11
N GLY A 105 -10.10 16.06 -13.61
CA GLY A 105 -11.37 16.53 -14.11
C GLY A 105 -12.35 16.78 -12.96
N THR A 106 -13.52 17.30 -13.25
CA THR A 106 -14.53 17.57 -12.21
C THR A 106 -14.92 16.27 -11.49
N GLY A 107 -14.57 16.18 -10.19
CA GLY A 107 -14.89 15.02 -9.34
C GLY A 107 -14.16 13.73 -9.69
N LYS A 108 -13.11 13.77 -10.50
CA LYS A 108 -12.31 12.61 -10.86
C LYS A 108 -10.84 12.98 -11.10
N THR A 109 -9.94 12.02 -10.83
CA THR A 109 -8.53 12.13 -11.19
C THR A 109 -8.03 10.78 -11.69
N TRP A 110 -7.15 10.80 -12.67
CA TRP A 110 -6.39 9.64 -13.10
C TRP A 110 -4.91 9.94 -12.95
N ARG A 111 -4.18 9.04 -12.30
CA ARG A 111 -2.76 9.22 -12.03
C ARG A 111 -2.01 7.92 -12.27
N MET A 112 -0.72 8.07 -12.65
CA MET A 112 0.20 6.95 -12.77
C MET A 112 1.53 7.30 -12.10
N VAL A 113 2.09 6.35 -11.37
CA VAL A 113 3.40 6.48 -10.71
C VAL A 113 4.29 5.30 -11.07
N ALA A 114 5.56 5.57 -11.29
CA ALA A 114 6.61 4.56 -11.23
C ALA A 114 6.96 4.31 -9.77
N LYS A 115 7.14 3.05 -9.39
CA LYS A 115 7.43 2.60 -8.03
C LYS A 115 8.65 1.71 -8.03
N THR A 116 9.52 1.90 -7.05
CA THR A 116 10.59 0.96 -6.71
C THR A 116 10.56 0.66 -5.23
N LEU A 117 10.91 -0.57 -4.85
CA LEU A 117 11.09 -0.99 -3.47
C LEU A 117 12.36 -1.84 -3.40
N GLN A 118 13.35 -1.35 -2.66
CA GLN A 118 14.63 -2.03 -2.47
C GLN A 118 14.62 -2.69 -1.10
N THR A 119 14.79 -4.00 -1.04
CA THR A 119 14.93 -4.78 0.18
C THR A 119 16.41 -5.00 0.45
N LEU A 120 16.86 -4.63 1.64
CA LEU A 120 18.25 -4.74 2.07
C LEU A 120 18.40 -5.95 3.00
N PRO A 121 19.44 -6.78 2.85
CA PRO A 121 19.66 -8.00 3.65
C PRO A 121 20.14 -7.66 5.07
N THR A 122 19.27 -7.05 5.86
CA THR A 122 19.59 -6.57 7.22
C THR A 122 18.90 -7.35 8.32
N GLY A 123 17.88 -8.13 7.97
CA GLY A 123 17.11 -8.95 8.89
C GLY A 123 17.60 -10.40 8.96
N LYS A 124 16.96 -11.16 9.85
CA LYS A 124 17.14 -12.61 9.86
C LYS A 124 16.40 -13.24 8.68
N GLU A 125 16.98 -14.29 8.12
CA GLU A 125 16.27 -15.12 7.14
C GLU A 125 15.12 -15.86 7.83
N ILE A 126 13.92 -15.70 7.30
CA ILE A 126 12.70 -16.36 7.77
C ILE A 126 12.08 -17.03 6.56
N ASP A 127 11.90 -18.34 6.61
CA ASP A 127 11.39 -19.13 5.49
C ASP A 127 9.87 -18.98 5.33
N VAL A 128 9.43 -17.73 5.16
CA VAL A 128 8.05 -17.33 4.83
C VAL A 128 8.09 -16.25 3.78
N MET A 129 7.19 -16.35 2.80
CA MET A 129 7.11 -15.46 1.66
C MET A 129 7.18 -13.97 2.04
N ASP A 130 8.08 -13.23 1.40
CA ASP A 130 8.20 -11.76 1.40
C ASP A 130 8.48 -11.05 2.74
N ILE A 131 8.70 -11.79 3.81
CA ILE A 131 8.91 -11.17 5.12
C ILE A 131 10.36 -10.74 5.28
N SER A 132 11.30 -11.72 5.25
CA SER A 132 12.73 -11.46 5.36
C SER A 132 13.50 -12.61 4.74
N THR A 133 14.14 -12.35 3.63
CA THR A 133 14.90 -13.37 2.91
C THR A 133 16.39 -13.35 3.25
N GLY A 134 16.85 -12.34 4.01
CA GLY A 134 18.28 -12.11 4.23
C GLY A 134 19.05 -11.81 2.94
N LYS A 135 18.34 -11.54 1.84
CA LYS A 135 18.91 -11.29 0.52
C LYS A 135 18.47 -9.93 -0.01
N TYR A 136 19.28 -9.37 -0.88
CA TYR A 136 18.86 -8.17 -1.63
C TYR A 136 17.78 -8.51 -2.64
N ALA A 137 16.74 -7.68 -2.71
CA ALA A 137 15.71 -7.75 -3.74
C ALA A 137 15.31 -6.35 -4.20
N GLY A 138 15.02 -6.23 -5.49
CA GLY A 138 14.57 -4.99 -6.11
C GLY A 138 13.22 -5.19 -6.78
N TYR A 139 12.19 -4.47 -6.30
CA TYR A 139 10.90 -4.42 -6.98
C TYR A 139 10.79 -3.15 -7.82
N TYR A 140 10.29 -3.29 -9.05
CA TYR A 140 10.04 -2.21 -9.99
C TYR A 140 8.65 -2.37 -10.59
N GLY A 141 7.82 -1.33 -10.53
CA GLY A 141 6.45 -1.42 -11.00
C GLY A 141 5.83 -0.08 -11.37
N ILE A 142 4.65 -0.18 -11.95
CA ILE A 142 3.79 0.96 -12.28
C ILE A 142 2.48 0.79 -11.52
N VAL A 143 2.07 1.86 -10.84
CA VAL A 143 0.77 1.95 -10.19
C VAL A 143 -0.07 2.97 -10.94
N SER A 144 -1.26 2.57 -11.36
CA SER A 144 -2.25 3.42 -12.01
C SER A 144 -3.51 3.47 -11.15
N GLY A 145 -4.22 4.58 -11.14
CA GLY A 145 -5.47 4.66 -10.41
C GLY A 145 -6.37 5.79 -10.87
N ILE A 146 -7.66 5.48 -10.87
CA ILE A 146 -8.74 6.42 -11.13
C ILE A 146 -9.52 6.59 -9.83
N GLU A 147 -9.65 7.83 -9.40
CA GLU A 147 -10.43 8.20 -8.23
C GLU A 147 -11.59 9.08 -8.64
N THR A 148 -12.76 8.76 -8.14
CA THR A 148 -13.97 9.54 -8.28
C THR A 148 -14.60 9.81 -6.92
N LEU A 149 -15.66 10.63 -6.88
CA LEU A 149 -16.43 10.83 -5.65
C LEU A 149 -17.24 9.60 -5.22
N LYS A 150 -17.41 8.60 -6.11
CA LYS A 150 -18.26 7.43 -5.87
C LYS A 150 -17.46 6.15 -5.70
N TYR A 151 -16.31 6.03 -6.31
CA TYR A 151 -15.44 4.85 -6.27
C TYR A 151 -14.00 5.20 -6.63
N GLY A 152 -13.09 4.34 -6.25
CA GLY A 152 -11.70 4.36 -6.69
C GLY A 152 -11.30 3.00 -7.22
N ILE A 153 -10.48 3.00 -8.28
CA ILE A 153 -9.85 1.80 -8.82
C ILE A 153 -8.35 2.05 -8.85
N SER A 154 -7.58 1.10 -8.38
CA SER A 154 -6.12 1.11 -8.48
C SER A 154 -5.61 -0.20 -9.06
N THR A 155 -4.59 -0.12 -9.89
CA THR A 155 -3.90 -1.28 -10.44
C THR A 155 -2.41 -1.10 -10.23
N GLU A 156 -1.70 -2.17 -9.95
CA GLU A 156 -0.25 -2.21 -9.88
C GLU A 156 0.23 -3.42 -10.65
N VAL A 157 1.25 -3.25 -11.48
CA VAL A 157 1.97 -4.34 -12.14
C VAL A 157 3.46 -4.06 -11.98
N GLY A 158 4.21 -5.07 -11.61
CA GLY A 158 5.65 -4.93 -11.42
C GLY A 158 6.36 -6.28 -11.33
N TYR A 159 7.66 -6.17 -11.26
CA TYR A 159 8.58 -7.30 -11.20
C TYR A 159 9.49 -7.18 -9.99
N ASN A 160 9.57 -8.22 -9.21
CA ASN A 160 10.52 -8.38 -8.13
C ASN A 160 11.71 -9.17 -8.64
N TRP A 161 12.87 -8.58 -8.58
CA TRP A 161 14.13 -9.15 -9.05
C TRP A 161 15.06 -9.46 -7.89
N MET A 162 15.69 -10.61 -7.94
CA MET A 162 16.74 -11.01 -7.00
C MET A 162 18.03 -11.37 -7.75
N PRO A 163 19.22 -11.00 -7.25
CA PRO A 163 20.49 -11.24 -7.94
C PRO A 163 20.78 -12.71 -8.26
N ASP A 164 20.26 -13.63 -7.46
CA ASP A 164 20.41 -15.07 -7.65
C ASP A 164 19.28 -15.72 -8.47
N GLY A 165 18.29 -14.92 -8.90
CA GLY A 165 17.17 -15.36 -9.73
C GLY A 165 16.14 -16.25 -9.02
N THR A 166 16.44 -16.76 -7.82
CA THR A 166 15.68 -17.85 -7.19
C THR A 166 14.23 -17.49 -6.81
N LEU A 167 13.91 -16.23 -6.71
CA LEU A 167 12.59 -15.74 -6.31
C LEU A 167 12.13 -14.55 -7.20
N ASP A 168 12.54 -14.57 -8.45
CA ASP A 168 12.07 -13.60 -9.42
C ASP A 168 10.56 -13.77 -9.64
N GLU A 169 9.82 -12.68 -9.49
CA GLU A 169 8.37 -12.75 -9.37
C GLU A 169 7.70 -11.59 -10.09
N MET A 170 6.74 -11.92 -10.93
CA MET A 170 5.80 -10.94 -11.46
C MET A 170 4.64 -10.74 -10.49
N ARG A 171 4.32 -9.50 -10.18
CA ARG A 171 3.24 -9.12 -9.27
C ARG A 171 2.22 -8.24 -9.98
N ALA A 172 0.95 -8.55 -9.79
CA ALA A 172 -0.14 -7.69 -10.21
C ALA A 172 -1.13 -7.51 -9.05
N LYS A 173 -1.61 -6.28 -8.86
CA LYS A 173 -2.61 -5.96 -7.84
C LYS A 173 -3.74 -5.15 -8.45
N LEU A 174 -4.95 -5.39 -7.96
CA LEU A 174 -6.16 -4.64 -8.31
C LEU A 174 -6.88 -4.27 -7.02
N GLY A 175 -7.15 -2.99 -6.83
CA GLY A 175 -7.91 -2.48 -5.70
C GLY A 175 -9.16 -1.74 -6.18
N PHE A 176 -10.28 -2.01 -5.53
CA PHE A 176 -11.54 -1.32 -5.73
C PHE A 176 -12.02 -0.76 -4.40
N GLY A 177 -12.26 0.54 -4.31
CA GLY A 177 -12.69 1.23 -3.10
C GLY A 177 -14.03 1.91 -3.26
N LEU A 178 -14.89 1.76 -2.26
CA LEU A 178 -16.21 2.39 -2.17
C LEU A 178 -16.29 3.28 -0.93
N PRO A 179 -16.49 4.60 -1.07
CA PRO A 179 -16.78 5.47 0.06
C PRO A 179 -18.21 5.21 0.55
N LEU A 180 -18.34 4.85 1.83
CA LEU A 180 -19.62 4.58 2.49
C LEU A 180 -20.23 5.84 3.10
N LEU A 181 -19.42 6.87 3.38
CA LEU A 181 -19.87 8.16 3.90
C LEU A 181 -19.72 9.24 2.83
N LYS A 182 -20.66 10.17 2.80
CA LYS A 182 -20.52 11.39 2.00
C LYS A 182 -19.32 12.21 2.49
N PRO A 183 -18.56 12.86 1.58
CA PRO A 183 -17.47 13.75 1.96
C PRO A 183 -17.95 14.82 2.95
N GLN A 184 -17.24 14.99 4.06
CA GLN A 184 -17.55 15.95 5.13
C GLN A 184 -16.29 16.70 5.54
N TYR A 185 -16.48 17.93 6.05
CA TYR A 185 -15.42 18.68 6.71
C TYR A 185 -15.75 18.84 8.21
N PRO A 186 -14.81 18.63 9.13
CA PRO A 186 -13.44 18.10 8.92
C PRO A 186 -13.48 16.67 8.38
N ASN A 187 -12.43 16.30 7.64
CA ASN A 187 -12.38 15.03 6.92
C ASN A 187 -12.81 13.84 7.80
N LYS A 188 -13.89 13.18 7.38
CA LYS A 188 -14.41 11.95 7.97
C LYS A 188 -14.83 11.03 6.83
N GLN A 189 -14.15 9.92 6.70
CA GLN A 189 -14.38 8.95 5.62
C GLN A 189 -14.47 7.54 6.20
N LEU A 190 -15.34 6.76 5.61
CA LEU A 190 -15.42 5.32 5.81
C LEU A 190 -15.43 4.68 4.42
N ASN A 191 -14.46 3.86 4.12
CA ASN A 191 -14.29 3.23 2.82
C ASN A 191 -14.30 1.71 2.98
N LEU A 192 -14.92 1.02 2.05
CA LEU A 192 -14.86 -0.42 1.88
C LEU A 192 -13.91 -0.72 0.71
N TYR A 193 -13.02 -1.71 0.87
CA TYR A 193 -12.06 -2.12 -0.15
C TYR A 193 -12.21 -3.59 -0.48
N PHE A 194 -12.06 -3.88 -1.78
CA PHE A 194 -11.93 -5.22 -2.36
C PHE A 194 -10.64 -5.24 -3.16
N GLU A 195 -9.74 -6.14 -2.83
CA GLU A 195 -8.40 -6.14 -3.38
C GLU A 195 -8.00 -7.54 -3.84
N TYR A 196 -7.31 -7.61 -4.96
CA TYR A 196 -6.73 -8.83 -5.51
C TYR A 196 -5.23 -8.65 -5.65
N SER A 197 -4.48 -9.67 -5.29
CA SER A 197 -3.02 -9.73 -5.47
C SER A 197 -2.66 -11.04 -6.16
N SER A 198 -1.98 -10.94 -7.28
CA SER A 198 -1.47 -12.07 -8.03
C SER A 198 0.06 -12.09 -7.97
N HIS A 199 0.61 -13.24 -7.70
CA HIS A 199 2.04 -13.51 -7.59
C HIS A 199 2.40 -14.68 -8.50
N TRP A 200 3.34 -14.50 -9.39
CA TRP A 200 3.79 -15.53 -10.32
C TRP A 200 5.32 -15.61 -10.35
N LEU A 201 5.85 -16.74 -9.88
CA LEU A 201 7.27 -17.06 -9.88
C LEU A 201 7.55 -17.94 -11.10
N HIS A 202 8.07 -17.31 -12.16
CA HIS A 202 8.25 -17.95 -13.46
C HIS A 202 9.17 -19.18 -13.43
N GLU A 203 10.27 -19.13 -12.69
CA GLU A 203 11.26 -20.22 -12.67
C GLU A 203 10.76 -21.53 -12.03
N ARG A 204 9.72 -21.44 -11.19
CA ARG A 204 9.14 -22.57 -10.47
C ARG A 204 7.72 -22.90 -10.93
N ASP A 205 7.19 -22.15 -11.87
CA ASP A 205 5.80 -22.21 -12.31
C ASP A 205 4.79 -22.09 -11.15
N TRP A 206 5.17 -21.31 -10.12
CA TRP A 206 4.33 -21.08 -8.95
C TRP A 206 3.42 -19.89 -9.16
N TYR A 207 2.17 -20.07 -8.80
CA TYR A 207 1.14 -19.05 -8.90
C TYR A 207 0.31 -18.94 -7.63
N GLN A 208 0.05 -17.71 -7.21
CA GLN A 208 -0.84 -17.42 -6.10
C GLN A 208 -1.75 -16.25 -6.45
N LEU A 209 -3.05 -16.41 -6.22
CA LEU A 209 -4.05 -15.35 -6.29
C LEU A 209 -4.71 -15.19 -4.92
N LEU A 210 -4.56 -14.01 -4.35
CA LEU A 210 -5.11 -13.63 -3.05
C LEU A 210 -6.23 -12.62 -3.22
N TYR A 211 -7.25 -12.71 -2.39
CA TYR A 211 -8.34 -11.75 -2.25
C TYR A 211 -8.32 -11.15 -0.85
N ALA A 212 -8.43 -9.84 -0.76
CA ALA A 212 -8.58 -9.14 0.51
C ALA A 212 -9.84 -8.28 0.51
N GLN A 213 -10.51 -8.26 1.64
CA GLN A 213 -11.60 -7.34 1.92
C GLN A 213 -11.27 -6.53 3.16
N GLY A 214 -11.49 -5.22 3.11
CA GLY A 214 -11.15 -4.39 4.24
C GLY A 214 -11.99 -3.13 4.36
N ILE A 215 -11.93 -2.55 5.54
CA ILE A 215 -12.58 -1.30 5.88
C ILE A 215 -11.53 -0.31 6.36
N GLN A 216 -11.66 0.94 5.94
CA GLN A 216 -10.78 2.03 6.32
C GLN A 216 -11.60 3.18 6.88
N TYR A 217 -11.25 3.62 8.08
CA TYR A 217 -11.82 4.80 8.70
C TYR A 217 -10.77 5.90 8.80
N ALA A 218 -11.05 7.06 8.23
CA ALA A 218 -10.19 8.24 8.30
C ALA A 218 -10.92 9.39 8.99
N ARG A 219 -10.23 10.03 9.93
CA ARG A 219 -10.70 11.24 10.60
C ARG A 219 -9.56 12.23 10.78
N LYS A 220 -9.68 13.43 10.22
CA LYS A 220 -8.62 14.44 10.19
C LYS A 220 -7.32 13.83 9.62
N ASN A 221 -6.28 13.76 10.44
CA ASN A 221 -4.94 13.31 10.06
C ASN A 221 -4.69 11.82 10.38
N ILE A 222 -5.67 11.13 10.98
CA ILE A 222 -5.52 9.72 11.40
C ILE A 222 -6.38 8.84 10.50
N THR A 223 -5.83 7.70 10.11
CA THR A 223 -6.53 6.64 9.40
C THR A 223 -6.33 5.31 10.11
N PHE A 224 -7.37 4.51 10.21
CA PHE A 224 -7.36 3.14 10.71
C PHE A 224 -7.79 2.20 9.60
N ASP A 225 -7.09 1.10 9.46
CA ASP A 225 -7.31 0.07 8.45
C ASP A 225 -7.55 -1.27 9.13
N LEU A 226 -8.54 -2.04 8.66
CA LEU A 226 -8.76 -3.43 9.03
C LEU A 226 -9.06 -4.21 7.74
N ALA A 227 -8.36 -5.31 7.50
CA ALA A 227 -8.64 -6.19 6.37
C ALA A 227 -8.38 -7.65 6.71
N VAL A 228 -9.04 -8.53 5.96
CA VAL A 228 -8.78 -9.97 5.95
C VAL A 228 -8.42 -10.36 4.52
N GLN A 229 -7.39 -11.18 4.37
CA GLN A 229 -6.95 -11.71 3.09
C GLN A 229 -7.03 -13.23 3.10
N LEU A 230 -7.51 -13.80 2.00
CA LEU A 230 -7.67 -15.23 1.79
C LEU A 230 -7.07 -15.62 0.44
N PRO A 231 -6.51 -16.81 0.33
CA PRO A 231 -6.12 -17.35 -0.97
C PRO A 231 -7.36 -17.78 -1.77
N LEU A 232 -7.36 -17.46 -3.06
CA LEU A 232 -8.34 -17.99 -4.02
C LEU A 232 -7.77 -19.15 -4.83
N VAL A 233 -6.51 -19.03 -5.23
CA VAL A 233 -5.74 -20.05 -5.94
C VAL A 233 -4.34 -20.06 -5.38
N GLN A 234 -3.80 -21.24 -5.11
CA GLN A 234 -2.43 -21.44 -4.68
C GLN A 234 -1.85 -22.69 -5.32
N GLU A 235 -0.88 -22.51 -6.22
CA GLU A 235 -0.06 -23.55 -6.82
C GLU A 235 1.40 -23.21 -6.45
N ILE A 236 1.74 -23.38 -5.16
CA ILE A 236 2.99 -22.93 -4.56
C ILE A 236 3.43 -23.93 -3.49
N ASP A 237 4.68 -23.84 -3.07
CA ASP A 237 5.23 -24.63 -1.96
C ASP A 237 4.54 -24.29 -0.61
N ASP A 238 4.43 -25.27 0.27
CA ASP A 238 3.80 -25.17 1.60
C ASP A 238 4.40 -24.03 2.45
N ASN A 239 5.69 -23.73 2.27
CA ASN A 239 6.37 -22.60 2.91
C ASN A 239 5.76 -21.24 2.57
N ARG A 240 5.03 -21.16 1.48
CA ARG A 240 4.42 -19.95 0.95
C ARG A 240 2.90 -19.99 0.95
N ALA A 241 2.33 -21.17 1.20
CA ALA A 241 0.90 -21.37 1.25
C ALA A 241 0.29 -20.57 2.41
N LEU A 242 -0.68 -19.74 2.06
CA LEU A 242 -1.40 -18.89 3.00
C LEU A 242 -2.74 -19.55 3.35
N ASN A 243 -3.06 -19.64 4.65
CA ASN A 243 -4.42 -19.98 5.08
C ASN A 243 -5.29 -18.71 5.16
N TYR A 244 -4.78 -17.70 5.85
CA TYR A 244 -5.36 -16.35 5.88
C TYR A 244 -4.37 -15.34 6.44
N SER A 245 -4.61 -14.04 6.14
CA SER A 245 -3.96 -12.92 6.84
C SER A 245 -5.01 -11.96 7.39
N VAL A 246 -4.70 -11.35 8.53
CA VAL A 246 -5.45 -10.24 9.10
C VAL A 246 -4.55 -9.02 9.18
N PHE A 247 -5.04 -7.88 8.70
CA PHE A 247 -4.30 -6.62 8.67
C PHE A 247 -4.94 -5.60 9.62
N LEU A 248 -4.09 -4.98 10.45
CA LEU A 248 -4.44 -3.82 11.27
C LEU A 248 -3.48 -2.69 10.93
N GLY A 249 -4.02 -1.58 10.43
CA GLY A 249 -3.22 -0.44 10.00
C GLY A 249 -3.56 0.84 10.73
N THR A 250 -2.54 1.66 10.90
CA THR A 250 -2.72 3.06 11.28
C THR A 250 -1.82 3.95 10.42
N ARG A 251 -2.31 5.15 10.12
CA ARG A 251 -1.54 6.17 9.42
C ARG A 251 -1.81 7.53 10.05
N TYR A 252 -0.74 8.29 10.23
CA TYR A 252 -0.80 9.68 10.68
C TYR A 252 -0.08 10.57 9.67
N THR A 253 -0.74 11.65 9.26
CA THR A 253 -0.19 12.66 8.32
C THR A 253 0.05 13.96 9.09
N PHE A 254 1.30 14.47 9.01
CA PHE A 254 1.74 15.71 9.67
C PHE A 254 1.49 16.94 8.80
#